data_d43fa7f149da1ad4af5a70eac155f58e
#
_entry.id   d43fa7f149da1ad4af5a70eac155f58e
#
_cell.length_a   1.000
_cell.length_b   1.000
_cell.length_c   1.000
_cell.angle_alpha   90.00
_cell.angle_beta   90.00
_cell.angle_gamma   90.00
#
_symmetry.space_group_name_H-M   'P 1'
#
loop_
_entity.id
_entity.type
_entity.pdbx_description
1 polymer ?
#
loop_
_entity_poly.entity_id
_entity_poly.type
_entity_poly.pdbx_seq_one_letter_code
_entity_poly.pdbx_strand_id
1 'polypeptide(L)'
;KDSPDDVVLTKEDYQNYDIDRGIFTRMLSVELIRKSFVFIGFSFNDPNLERILSIAKQTLQGKAPQTHYCFMRKVQLIDYLNEHNRLEIQNIEKYIRDNNYQILRCNSMVKYGIQTILINDYDEITLMLKHLYNKYITNNVFISGGINPANLSDYGTFKMVNDTNLNLNSAESFLTMLGRDLVDNGFHIYTGFGAGVGNYVLAGVLQSNKNRLNGEVINDDIHISSMMSVMDLEKKNRIRRKMIEQCSSSIIVFGYGKKDSGTYQE
;
A
#
# COMPACT_ATOMS: atom_id res chain seq x y z
N LYS A 1 -7.42 -6.50 27.39
CA LYS A 1 -7.61 -7.82 28.07
C LYS A 1 -8.88 -8.37 27.47
N ASP A 2 -8.74 -9.29 26.54
CA ASP A 2 -9.87 -10.00 25.95
C ASP A 2 -10.43 -10.92 27.02
N SER A 3 -11.68 -10.70 27.41
CA SER A 3 -12.41 -11.58 28.31
C SER A 3 -12.78 -12.85 27.52
N PRO A 4 -12.73 -14.04 28.12
CA PRO A 4 -13.26 -15.26 27.49
C PRO A 4 -14.73 -15.13 27.07
N ASP A 5 -15.46 -14.21 27.69
CA ASP A 5 -16.87 -13.91 27.40
C ASP A 5 -17.08 -13.12 26.12
N ASP A 6 -16.01 -12.61 25.48
CA ASP A 6 -16.08 -11.85 24.22
C ASP A 6 -16.03 -12.73 22.96
N VAL A 7 -15.97 -14.05 23.12
CA VAL A 7 -15.88 -14.99 21.99
C VAL A 7 -17.27 -15.42 21.54
N VAL A 8 -17.56 -15.27 20.24
CA VAL A 8 -18.81 -15.70 19.61
C VAL A 8 -18.70 -17.19 19.29
N LEU A 9 -19.31 -18.04 20.10
CA LEU A 9 -19.22 -19.51 19.99
C LEU A 9 -20.58 -20.20 19.83
N THR A 10 -21.65 -19.59 20.37
CA THR A 10 -22.98 -20.20 20.38
C THR A 10 -23.91 -19.56 19.36
N LYS A 11 -25.00 -20.23 19.02
CA LYS A 11 -26.03 -19.66 18.18
C LYS A 11 -26.69 -18.42 18.80
N GLU A 12 -26.74 -18.36 20.11
CA GLU A 12 -27.26 -17.22 20.87
C GLU A 12 -26.34 -16.01 20.77
N ASP A 13 -25.02 -16.21 20.84
CA ASP A 13 -24.03 -15.15 20.61
C ASP A 13 -24.14 -14.57 19.20
N TYR A 14 -24.41 -15.40 18.21
CA TYR A 14 -24.69 -14.94 16.83
C TYR A 14 -25.98 -14.14 16.71
N GLN A 15 -27.03 -14.50 17.45
CA GLN A 15 -28.29 -13.76 17.43
C GLN A 15 -28.19 -12.41 18.14
N ASN A 16 -27.41 -12.35 19.21
CA ASN A 16 -27.18 -11.13 20.01
C ASN A 16 -26.05 -10.25 19.47
N TYR A 17 -25.35 -10.70 18.43
CA TYR A 17 -24.17 -10.00 17.86
C TYR A 17 -24.42 -8.52 17.56
N ASP A 18 -25.59 -8.16 17.06
CA ASP A 18 -25.92 -6.76 16.75
C ASP A 18 -26.24 -5.92 17.99
N ILE A 19 -26.68 -6.54 19.07
CA ILE A 19 -26.92 -5.84 20.34
C ILE A 19 -25.56 -5.50 20.96
N ASP A 20 -24.67 -6.47 20.98
CA ASP A 20 -23.37 -6.35 21.66
C ASP A 20 -22.32 -5.63 20.80
N ARG A 21 -22.39 -5.80 19.48
CA ARG A 21 -21.38 -5.31 18.51
C ARG A 21 -21.97 -4.42 17.40
N GLY A 22 -23.14 -3.83 17.60
CA GLY A 22 -23.83 -3.02 16.60
C GLY A 22 -23.02 -1.81 16.11
N ILE A 23 -22.15 -1.26 16.94
CA ILE A 23 -21.23 -0.17 16.54
C ILE A 23 -20.23 -0.69 15.52
N PHE A 24 -19.63 -1.86 15.76
CA PHE A 24 -18.68 -2.48 14.84
C PHE A 24 -19.34 -2.81 13.48
N THR A 25 -20.54 -3.39 13.51
CA THR A 25 -21.33 -3.71 12.31
C THR A 25 -21.56 -2.45 11.45
N ARG A 26 -21.94 -1.34 12.08
CA ARG A 26 -22.15 -0.06 11.39
C ARG A 26 -20.87 0.52 10.83
N MET A 27 -19.79 0.53 11.60
CA MET A 27 -18.50 1.02 11.14
C MET A 27 -17.99 0.21 9.94
N LEU A 28 -18.06 -1.13 10.01
CA LEU A 28 -17.62 -1.99 8.92
C LEU A 28 -18.48 -1.80 7.66
N SER A 29 -19.78 -1.62 7.80
CA SER A 29 -20.66 -1.36 6.65
C SER A 29 -20.34 -0.03 5.97
N VAL A 30 -19.99 1.02 6.72
CA VAL A 30 -19.54 2.31 6.16
C VAL A 30 -18.20 2.16 5.44
N GLU A 31 -17.25 1.44 6.03
CA GLU A 31 -15.95 1.21 5.38
C GLU A 31 -16.09 0.38 4.09
N LEU A 32 -16.97 -0.60 4.04
CA LEU A 32 -17.28 -1.37 2.82
C LEU A 32 -17.87 -0.51 1.69
N ILE A 33 -18.55 0.59 2.05
CA ILE A 33 -19.05 1.56 1.05
C ILE A 33 -17.91 2.43 0.51
N ARG A 34 -16.93 2.76 1.36
CA ARG A 34 -15.89 3.76 1.06
C ARG A 34 -14.63 3.15 0.47
N LYS A 35 -14.30 1.91 0.80
CA LYS A 35 -13.01 1.27 0.50
C LYS A 35 -13.21 -0.07 -0.21
N SER A 36 -12.28 -0.42 -1.07
CA SER A 36 -12.15 -1.78 -1.60
C SER A 36 -11.51 -2.69 -0.54
N PHE A 37 -12.14 -3.82 -0.30
CA PHE A 37 -11.64 -4.85 0.62
C PHE A 37 -11.05 -6.02 -0.14
N VAL A 38 -10.02 -6.61 0.43
CA VAL A 38 -9.46 -7.88 -0.02
C VAL A 38 -9.68 -8.89 1.11
N PHE A 39 -10.51 -9.89 0.85
CA PHE A 39 -10.82 -10.95 1.80
C PHE A 39 -9.87 -12.14 1.59
N ILE A 40 -9.12 -12.49 2.63
CA ILE A 40 -8.16 -13.60 2.63
C ILE A 40 -8.54 -14.57 3.74
N GLY A 41 -8.64 -15.87 3.41
CA GLY A 41 -9.02 -16.91 4.36
C GLY A 41 -10.50 -16.89 4.77
N PHE A 42 -11.32 -16.16 4.04
CA PHE A 42 -12.75 -16.00 4.35
C PHE A 42 -13.59 -17.05 3.62
N SER A 43 -14.44 -17.74 4.36
CA SER A 43 -15.35 -18.74 3.76
C SER A 43 -16.68 -18.16 3.29
N PHE A 44 -17.05 -16.94 3.68
CA PHE A 44 -18.36 -16.30 3.44
C PHE A 44 -19.56 -17.15 3.89
N ASN A 45 -19.34 -18.06 4.83
CA ASN A 45 -20.43 -18.83 5.47
C ASN A 45 -20.88 -18.15 6.77
N ASP A 46 -20.26 -17.01 7.12
CA ASP A 46 -20.64 -16.25 8.30
C ASP A 46 -21.88 -15.39 8.00
N PRO A 47 -23.02 -15.68 8.64
CA PRO A 47 -24.26 -14.93 8.45
C PRO A 47 -24.11 -13.45 8.82
N ASN A 48 -23.25 -13.10 9.76
CA ASN A 48 -23.03 -11.73 10.18
C ASN A 48 -22.35 -10.92 9.07
N LEU A 49 -21.34 -11.50 8.39
CA LEU A 49 -20.72 -10.85 7.26
C LEU A 49 -21.71 -10.65 6.11
N GLU A 50 -22.49 -11.66 5.77
CA GLU A 50 -23.51 -11.56 4.73
C GLU A 50 -24.51 -10.44 5.05
N ARG A 51 -24.90 -10.34 6.31
CA ARG A 51 -25.77 -9.25 6.79
C ARG A 51 -25.12 -7.87 6.65
N ILE A 52 -23.86 -7.72 7.05
CA ILE A 52 -23.12 -6.46 6.93
C ILE A 52 -23.02 -6.04 5.46
N LEU A 53 -22.70 -6.97 4.57
CA LEU A 53 -22.65 -6.74 3.12
C LEU A 53 -24.03 -6.33 2.57
N SER A 54 -25.10 -6.95 3.07
CA SER A 54 -26.48 -6.60 2.70
C SER A 54 -26.84 -5.18 3.15
N ILE A 55 -26.45 -4.77 4.37
CA ILE A 55 -26.66 -3.41 4.87
C ILE A 55 -25.90 -2.41 4.02
N ALA A 56 -24.62 -2.65 3.73
CA ALA A 56 -23.80 -1.79 2.88
C ALA A 56 -24.45 -1.61 1.49
N LYS A 57 -24.90 -2.70 0.88
CA LYS A 57 -25.60 -2.68 -0.41
C LYS A 57 -26.91 -1.88 -0.37
N GLN A 58 -27.74 -2.07 0.65
CA GLN A 58 -29.00 -1.34 0.81
C GLN A 58 -28.77 0.17 1.00
N THR A 59 -27.74 0.53 1.75
CA THR A 59 -27.37 1.93 1.99
C THR A 59 -26.98 2.67 0.71
N LEU A 60 -26.44 1.96 -0.29
CA LEU A 60 -26.06 2.52 -1.59
C LEU A 60 -27.25 2.87 -2.50
N GLN A 61 -28.47 2.44 -2.16
CA GLN A 61 -29.71 2.78 -2.89
C GLN A 61 -29.60 2.62 -4.42
N GLY A 62 -29.00 1.54 -4.87
CA GLY A 62 -28.81 1.25 -6.30
C GLY A 62 -27.60 1.89 -6.97
N LYS A 63 -26.80 2.66 -6.25
CA LYS A 63 -25.47 3.07 -6.76
C LYS A 63 -24.54 1.86 -6.81
N ALA A 64 -23.62 1.85 -7.76
CA ALA A 64 -22.64 0.78 -7.89
C ALA A 64 -21.81 0.68 -6.60
N PRO A 65 -21.72 -0.51 -5.98
CA PRO A 65 -20.88 -0.73 -4.82
C PRO A 65 -19.40 -0.60 -5.22
N GLN A 66 -18.54 -0.32 -4.23
CA GLN A 66 -17.10 -0.53 -4.41
C GLN A 66 -16.85 -1.99 -4.76
N THR A 67 -15.87 -2.22 -5.62
CA THR A 67 -15.46 -3.59 -5.93
C THR A 67 -14.58 -4.10 -4.81
N HIS A 68 -14.98 -5.21 -4.21
CA HIS A 68 -14.19 -5.97 -3.25
C HIS A 68 -13.62 -7.21 -3.93
N TYR A 69 -12.59 -7.79 -3.36
CA TYR A 69 -11.94 -8.99 -3.89
C TYR A 69 -11.87 -10.07 -2.83
N CYS A 70 -12.00 -11.33 -3.25
CA CYS A 70 -11.85 -12.49 -2.39
C CYS A 70 -10.97 -13.54 -3.08
N PHE A 71 -9.99 -14.07 -2.37
CA PHE A 71 -9.22 -15.21 -2.85
C PHE A 71 -9.93 -16.51 -2.46
N MET A 72 -10.06 -17.40 -3.44
CA MET A 72 -10.62 -18.74 -3.22
C MET A 72 -9.81 -19.76 -4.01
N ARG A 73 -9.42 -20.85 -3.35
CA ARG A 73 -8.75 -21.95 -4.06
C ARG A 73 -9.73 -22.59 -5.01
N LYS A 74 -9.33 -22.74 -6.29
CA LYS A 74 -10.10 -23.38 -7.32
C LYS A 74 -10.28 -24.85 -6.98
N VAL A 75 -11.47 -25.38 -7.14
CA VAL A 75 -11.74 -26.83 -7.10
C VAL A 75 -11.00 -27.48 -8.26
N GLN A 76 -10.08 -28.38 -7.97
CA GLN A 76 -9.19 -28.99 -8.97
C GLN A 76 -9.44 -30.50 -9.01
N LEU A 77 -9.39 -31.06 -10.22
CA LEU A 77 -9.59 -32.49 -10.41
C LEU A 77 -8.55 -33.35 -9.66
N ILE A 78 -7.33 -32.81 -9.50
CA ILE A 78 -6.26 -33.47 -8.78
C ILE A 78 -6.59 -33.76 -7.31
N ASP A 79 -7.45 -32.94 -6.68
CA ASP A 79 -7.86 -33.14 -5.29
C ASP A 79 -8.80 -34.34 -5.08
N TYR A 80 -9.26 -34.95 -6.17
CA TYR A 80 -10.21 -36.07 -6.20
C TYR A 80 -9.58 -37.35 -6.74
N LEU A 81 -8.27 -37.36 -6.97
CA LEU A 81 -7.55 -38.57 -7.32
C LEU A 81 -7.40 -39.46 -6.07
N ASN A 82 -7.46 -40.79 -6.26
CA ASN A 82 -7.14 -41.74 -5.22
C ASN A 82 -5.62 -41.86 -5.00
N GLU A 83 -5.20 -42.66 -4.01
CA GLU A 83 -3.79 -42.91 -3.68
C GLU A 83 -2.94 -43.42 -4.84
N HIS A 84 -3.57 -43.98 -5.89
CA HIS A 84 -2.92 -44.48 -7.11
C HIS A 84 -3.00 -43.47 -8.28
N ASN A 85 -3.31 -42.20 -8.01
CA ASN A 85 -3.50 -41.15 -9.03
C ASN A 85 -4.56 -41.53 -10.09
N ARG A 86 -5.59 -42.29 -9.69
CA ARG A 86 -6.70 -42.67 -10.57
C ARG A 86 -7.98 -41.97 -10.14
N LEU A 87 -8.81 -41.67 -11.13
CA LEU A 87 -10.09 -41.05 -10.94
C LEU A 87 -11.21 -42.10 -10.88
N GLU A 88 -11.88 -42.18 -9.77
CA GLU A 88 -13.03 -43.07 -9.56
C GLU A 88 -14.35 -42.33 -9.87
N ILE A 89 -15.39 -43.06 -10.29
CA ILE A 89 -16.69 -42.47 -10.69
C ILE A 89 -17.28 -41.62 -9.56
N GLN A 90 -17.24 -42.11 -8.32
CA GLN A 90 -17.72 -41.36 -7.15
C GLN A 90 -16.98 -40.05 -6.94
N ASN A 91 -15.70 -40.04 -7.20
CA ASN A 91 -14.86 -38.86 -7.09
C ASN A 91 -15.13 -37.84 -8.22
N ILE A 92 -15.46 -38.31 -9.40
CA ILE A 92 -15.92 -37.45 -10.51
C ILE A 92 -17.23 -36.74 -10.13
N GLU A 93 -18.21 -37.45 -9.62
CA GLU A 93 -19.48 -36.88 -9.19
C GLU A 93 -19.28 -35.83 -8.09
N LYS A 94 -18.40 -36.13 -7.14
CA LYS A 94 -18.02 -35.18 -6.06
C LYS A 94 -17.35 -33.94 -6.64
N TYR A 95 -16.40 -34.10 -7.53
CA TYR A 95 -15.73 -32.98 -8.21
C TYR A 95 -16.73 -32.09 -8.96
N ILE A 96 -17.63 -32.68 -9.76
CA ILE A 96 -18.64 -31.92 -10.52
C ILE A 96 -19.55 -31.13 -9.57
N ARG A 97 -20.03 -31.76 -8.48
CA ARG A 97 -20.86 -31.11 -7.48
C ARG A 97 -20.12 -29.94 -6.83
N ASP A 98 -18.89 -30.14 -6.36
CA ASP A 98 -18.13 -29.15 -5.64
C ASP A 98 -17.71 -27.98 -6.56
N ASN A 99 -17.37 -28.27 -7.81
CA ASN A 99 -17.10 -27.25 -8.82
C ASN A 99 -18.34 -26.41 -9.15
N ASN A 100 -19.50 -27.04 -9.34
CA ASN A 100 -20.77 -26.33 -9.57
C ASN A 100 -21.15 -25.47 -8.37
N TYR A 101 -20.95 -25.97 -7.16
CA TYR A 101 -21.17 -25.21 -5.93
C TYR A 101 -20.25 -23.97 -5.86
N GLN A 102 -18.97 -24.13 -6.22
CA GLN A 102 -18.03 -23.00 -6.28
C GLN A 102 -18.49 -21.94 -7.28
N ILE A 103 -18.94 -22.34 -8.48
CA ILE A 103 -19.44 -21.40 -9.50
C ILE A 103 -20.65 -20.62 -8.97
N LEU A 104 -21.63 -21.32 -8.40
CA LEU A 104 -22.84 -20.68 -7.83
C LEU A 104 -22.45 -19.70 -6.71
N ARG A 105 -21.48 -20.06 -5.91
CA ARG A 105 -21.00 -19.23 -4.82
C ARG A 105 -20.31 -17.98 -5.33
N CYS A 106 -19.41 -18.09 -6.30
CA CYS A 106 -18.77 -16.93 -6.93
C CYS A 106 -19.82 -15.97 -7.51
N ASN A 107 -20.84 -16.51 -8.19
CA ASN A 107 -21.93 -15.71 -8.74
C ASN A 107 -22.76 -15.02 -7.65
N SER A 108 -22.95 -15.66 -6.49
CA SER A 108 -23.68 -15.05 -5.37
C SER A 108 -22.92 -13.88 -4.76
N MET A 109 -21.59 -13.96 -4.70
CA MET A 109 -20.72 -12.88 -4.17
C MET A 109 -20.74 -11.63 -5.04
N VAL A 110 -20.87 -11.78 -6.35
CA VAL A 110 -20.98 -10.62 -7.27
C VAL A 110 -22.17 -9.72 -6.90
N LYS A 111 -23.24 -10.26 -6.33
CA LYS A 111 -24.39 -9.48 -5.85
C LYS A 111 -24.03 -8.47 -4.76
N TYR A 112 -22.95 -8.72 -4.04
CA TYR A 112 -22.41 -7.84 -2.98
C TYR A 112 -21.21 -7.02 -3.44
N GLY A 113 -20.92 -7.00 -4.75
CA GLY A 113 -19.75 -6.29 -5.30
C GLY A 113 -18.43 -7.02 -5.08
N ILE A 114 -18.46 -8.32 -4.74
CA ILE A 114 -17.26 -9.11 -4.47
C ILE A 114 -16.88 -9.91 -5.73
N GLN A 115 -15.68 -9.65 -6.25
CA GLN A 115 -15.09 -10.44 -7.32
C GLN A 115 -14.19 -11.52 -6.71
N THR A 116 -14.44 -12.77 -7.10
CA THR A 116 -13.62 -13.89 -6.64
C THR A 116 -12.44 -14.11 -7.56
N ILE A 117 -11.24 -14.10 -6.98
CA ILE A 117 -9.99 -14.46 -7.64
C ILE A 117 -9.73 -15.93 -7.33
N LEU A 118 -9.89 -16.78 -8.34
CA LEU A 118 -9.59 -18.21 -8.21
C LEU A 118 -8.11 -18.44 -8.35
N ILE A 119 -7.52 -19.04 -7.32
CA ILE A 119 -6.09 -19.40 -7.23
C ILE A 119 -5.93 -20.92 -7.25
N ASN A 120 -4.81 -21.43 -7.73
CA ASN A 120 -4.53 -22.87 -7.69
C ASN A 120 -4.00 -23.28 -6.32
N ASP A 121 -3.17 -22.43 -5.72
CA ASP A 121 -2.61 -22.62 -4.38
C ASP A 121 -2.60 -21.31 -3.58
N TYR A 122 -2.65 -21.42 -2.26
CA TYR A 122 -2.62 -20.26 -1.36
C TYR A 122 -1.29 -19.48 -1.40
N ASP A 123 -0.21 -20.09 -1.82
CA ASP A 123 1.09 -19.42 -2.00
C ASP A 123 1.03 -18.32 -3.07
N GLU A 124 0.13 -18.45 -4.05
CA GLU A 124 -0.10 -17.42 -5.06
C GLU A 124 -0.55 -16.08 -4.45
N ILE A 125 -1.25 -16.09 -3.32
CA ILE A 125 -1.69 -14.86 -2.62
C ILE A 125 -0.48 -14.03 -2.24
N THR A 126 0.55 -14.66 -1.67
CA THR A 126 1.79 -13.96 -1.28
C THR A 126 2.47 -13.32 -2.48
N LEU A 127 2.52 -14.02 -3.60
CA LEU A 127 3.10 -13.50 -4.85
C LEU A 127 2.29 -12.33 -5.41
N MET A 128 0.96 -12.44 -5.41
CA MET A 128 0.07 -11.38 -5.88
C MET A 128 0.15 -10.13 -5.00
N LEU A 129 0.15 -10.29 -3.66
CA LEU A 129 0.30 -9.17 -2.72
C LEU A 129 1.67 -8.50 -2.88
N LYS A 130 2.74 -9.28 -3.07
CA LYS A 130 4.07 -8.75 -3.35
C LYS A 130 4.11 -7.97 -4.66
N HIS A 131 3.44 -8.48 -5.71
CA HIS A 131 3.33 -7.77 -6.99
C HIS A 131 2.56 -6.44 -6.85
N LEU A 132 1.44 -6.44 -6.13
CA LEU A 132 0.67 -5.24 -5.83
C LEU A 132 1.50 -4.22 -5.04
N TYR A 133 2.22 -4.68 -4.02
CA TYR A 133 3.12 -3.83 -3.24
C TYR A 133 4.20 -3.22 -4.12
N ASN A 134 4.89 -4.03 -4.93
CA ASN A 134 5.92 -3.54 -5.85
C ASN A 134 5.36 -2.50 -6.82
N LYS A 135 4.13 -2.72 -7.34
CA LYS A 135 3.47 -1.77 -8.23
C LYS A 135 3.10 -0.47 -7.50
N TYR A 136 2.69 -0.56 -6.24
CA TYR A 136 2.40 0.60 -5.40
C TYR A 136 3.63 1.46 -5.17
N ILE A 137 4.79 0.85 -4.90
CA ILE A 137 6.04 1.58 -4.64
C ILE A 137 6.81 1.99 -5.90
N THR A 138 6.37 1.57 -7.09
CA THR A 138 7.12 1.79 -8.34
C THR A 138 7.43 3.26 -8.60
N ASN A 139 6.51 4.14 -8.26
CA ASN A 139 6.66 5.58 -8.45
C ASN A 139 7.20 6.32 -7.21
N ASN A 140 7.57 5.59 -6.16
CA ASN A 140 8.12 6.21 -4.96
C ASN A 140 9.63 6.36 -5.10
N VAL A 141 10.12 7.58 -4.88
CA VAL A 141 11.54 7.94 -5.01
C VAL A 141 12.02 8.52 -3.69
N PHE A 142 13.07 7.95 -3.13
CA PHE A 142 13.73 8.50 -1.96
C PHE A 142 14.79 9.52 -2.40
N ILE A 143 14.69 10.76 -1.91
CA ILE A 143 15.68 11.80 -2.17
C ILE A 143 16.45 12.08 -0.90
N SER A 144 17.75 11.85 -0.97
CA SER A 144 18.70 12.16 0.10
C SER A 144 19.78 13.11 -0.36
N GLY A 145 20.29 13.88 0.58
CA GLY A 145 21.40 14.81 0.35
C GLY A 145 21.46 15.90 1.39
N GLY A 146 22.49 16.70 1.32
CA GLY A 146 22.64 17.86 2.20
C GLY A 146 23.56 18.92 1.57
N ILE A 147 23.08 20.16 1.57
CA ILE A 147 23.89 21.34 1.24
C ILE A 147 23.92 22.21 2.48
N ASN A 148 25.12 22.51 2.98
CA ASN A 148 25.26 23.50 4.03
C ASN A 148 25.78 24.80 3.41
N PRO A 149 24.96 25.86 3.33
CA PRO A 149 25.40 27.15 2.79
C PRO A 149 26.61 27.75 3.51
N ALA A 150 26.74 27.46 4.81
CA ALA A 150 27.89 27.98 5.60
C ALA A 150 29.24 27.31 5.24
N ASN A 151 29.20 26.15 4.61
CA ASN A 151 30.40 25.36 4.27
C ASN A 151 30.60 25.26 2.75
N LEU A 152 30.00 26.15 1.97
CA LEU A 152 30.13 26.16 0.51
C LEU A 152 31.55 26.29 0.03
N SER A 153 32.41 26.98 0.80
CA SER A 153 33.88 27.05 0.55
C SER A 153 34.54 25.66 0.66
N ASP A 154 34.00 24.77 1.50
CA ASP A 154 34.54 23.44 1.73
C ASP A 154 34.10 22.42 0.66
N TYR A 155 33.00 22.72 -0.06
CA TYR A 155 32.49 21.82 -1.11
C TYR A 155 33.24 21.97 -2.43
N GLY A 156 34.11 22.94 -2.56
CA GLY A 156 34.83 23.21 -3.80
C GLY A 156 33.89 23.45 -4.99
N THR A 157 34.44 23.49 -6.15
CA THR A 157 33.66 23.47 -7.40
C THR A 157 33.23 22.03 -7.68
N PHE A 158 31.95 21.74 -7.51
CA PHE A 158 31.37 20.46 -7.98
C PHE A 158 31.51 20.42 -9.51
N LYS A 159 32.30 19.48 -10.02
CA LYS A 159 32.32 19.17 -11.44
C LYS A 159 31.18 18.18 -11.71
N MET A 160 30.15 18.61 -12.40
CA MET A 160 29.25 17.70 -13.04
C MET A 160 29.96 16.97 -14.19
N VAL A 161 29.37 15.82 -14.62
CA VAL A 161 29.89 14.98 -15.71
C VAL A 161 30.22 15.79 -17.00
N ASN A 162 29.67 16.99 -17.15
CA ASN A 162 29.85 17.88 -18.29
C ASN A 162 30.65 19.13 -17.99
N ASP A 163 31.52 19.11 -17.00
CA ASP A 163 32.48 20.20 -16.67
C ASP A 163 31.83 21.54 -16.29
N THR A 164 30.55 21.57 -15.93
CA THR A 164 29.88 22.79 -15.46
C THR A 164 30.09 23.00 -13.96
N ASN A 165 30.55 24.19 -13.58
CA ASN A 165 30.65 24.57 -12.19
C ASN A 165 29.28 24.82 -11.59
N LEU A 166 28.89 24.02 -10.61
CA LEU A 166 27.68 24.25 -9.82
C LEU A 166 27.99 25.30 -8.73
N ASN A 167 27.20 26.36 -8.73
CA ASN A 167 27.14 27.29 -7.60
C ASN A 167 25.85 27.02 -6.80
N LEU A 168 25.68 27.67 -5.64
CA LEU A 168 24.51 27.50 -4.79
C LEU A 168 23.21 27.77 -5.53
N ASN A 169 23.11 28.85 -6.31
CA ASN A 169 21.90 29.21 -7.06
C ASN A 169 21.58 28.19 -8.11
N SER A 170 22.57 27.57 -8.74
CA SER A 170 22.35 26.47 -9.70
C SER A 170 21.87 25.20 -8.98
N ALA A 171 22.38 24.91 -7.79
CA ALA A 171 21.95 23.78 -6.97
C ALA A 171 20.51 23.95 -6.50
N GLU A 172 20.13 25.13 -6.04
CA GLU A 172 18.77 25.49 -5.64
C GLU A 172 17.79 25.33 -6.80
N SER A 173 18.14 25.91 -7.94
CA SER A 173 17.33 25.80 -9.17
C SER A 173 17.18 24.34 -9.60
N PHE A 174 18.26 23.58 -9.60
CA PHE A 174 18.23 22.14 -9.94
C PHE A 174 17.31 21.35 -9.02
N LEU A 175 17.42 21.51 -7.71
CA LEU A 175 16.60 20.79 -6.74
C LEU A 175 15.11 21.17 -6.83
N THR A 176 14.84 22.44 -7.08
CA THR A 176 13.48 22.91 -7.31
C THR A 176 12.88 22.31 -8.60
N MET A 177 13.66 22.29 -9.69
CA MET A 177 13.25 21.63 -10.93
C MET A 177 13.05 20.13 -10.73
N LEU A 178 13.97 19.46 -10.03
CA LEU A 178 13.87 18.03 -9.75
C LEU A 178 12.58 17.70 -9.00
N GLY A 179 12.27 18.42 -7.92
CA GLY A 179 11.04 18.21 -7.16
C GLY A 179 9.78 18.40 -7.99
N ARG A 180 9.73 19.46 -8.80
CA ARG A 180 8.63 19.75 -9.70
C ARG A 180 8.46 18.66 -10.76
N ASP A 181 9.53 18.33 -11.46
CA ASP A 181 9.48 17.43 -12.62
C ASP A 181 9.17 15.99 -12.19
N LEU A 182 9.63 15.56 -11.02
CA LEU A 182 9.24 14.25 -10.46
C LEU A 182 7.73 14.18 -10.20
N VAL A 183 7.15 15.18 -9.55
CA VAL A 183 5.71 15.21 -9.25
C VAL A 183 4.87 15.35 -10.53
N ASP A 184 5.28 16.20 -11.46
CA ASP A 184 4.61 16.37 -12.74
C ASP A 184 4.60 15.08 -13.58
N ASN A 185 5.57 14.20 -13.39
CA ASN A 185 5.64 12.87 -14.00
C ASN A 185 5.03 11.74 -13.14
N GLY A 186 4.32 12.08 -12.06
CA GLY A 186 3.57 11.13 -11.25
C GLY A 186 4.41 10.36 -10.23
N PHE A 187 5.58 10.84 -9.88
CA PHE A 187 6.39 10.27 -8.80
C PHE A 187 5.99 10.86 -7.44
N HIS A 188 6.10 10.02 -6.41
CA HIS A 188 5.94 10.41 -5.01
C HIS A 188 7.32 10.50 -4.35
N ILE A 189 7.59 11.61 -3.69
CA ILE A 189 8.90 11.90 -3.11
C ILE A 189 8.91 11.53 -1.63
N TYR A 190 9.91 10.76 -1.24
CA TYR A 190 10.23 10.46 0.15
C TYR A 190 11.56 11.15 0.52
N THR A 191 11.59 11.93 1.59
CA THR A 191 12.80 12.62 2.00
C THR A 191 12.93 12.76 3.51
N GLY A 192 14.15 12.58 4.00
CA GLY A 192 14.51 12.88 5.39
C GLY A 192 14.64 14.36 5.70
N PHE A 193 14.33 15.22 4.75
CA PHE A 193 14.41 16.67 4.86
C PHE A 193 15.80 17.16 5.30
N GLY A 194 16.83 16.63 4.63
CA GLY A 194 18.22 17.04 4.87
C GLY A 194 18.43 18.54 4.61
N ALA A 195 19.35 19.14 5.37
CA ALA A 195 19.60 20.58 5.31
C ALA A 195 19.93 21.04 3.88
N GLY A 196 19.17 22.01 3.39
CA GLY A 196 19.33 22.62 2.07
C GLY A 196 18.68 21.86 0.92
N VAL A 197 18.67 20.52 0.91
CA VAL A 197 18.08 19.74 -0.17
C VAL A 197 16.55 19.65 -0.03
N GLY A 198 16.06 19.28 1.16
CA GLY A 198 14.64 19.09 1.39
C GLY A 198 13.79 20.34 1.13
N ASN A 199 14.29 21.51 1.47
CA ASN A 199 13.59 22.79 1.29
C ASN A 199 13.37 23.10 -0.20
N TYR A 200 14.38 22.91 -1.03
CA TYR A 200 14.27 23.22 -2.46
C TYR A 200 13.46 22.18 -3.23
N VAL A 201 13.59 20.90 -2.86
CA VAL A 201 12.73 19.85 -3.40
C VAL A 201 11.26 20.13 -3.05
N LEU A 202 10.96 20.49 -1.81
CA LEU A 202 9.60 20.87 -1.40
C LEU A 202 9.10 22.09 -2.18
N ALA A 203 9.93 23.11 -2.38
CA ALA A 203 9.58 24.27 -3.19
C ALA A 203 9.22 23.87 -4.62
N GLY A 204 9.92 22.89 -5.20
CA GLY A 204 9.61 22.32 -6.51
C GLY A 204 8.26 21.59 -6.53
N VAL A 205 8.00 20.76 -5.54
CA VAL A 205 6.71 20.06 -5.40
C VAL A 205 5.55 21.06 -5.36
N LEU A 206 5.68 22.14 -4.58
CA LEU A 206 4.69 23.21 -4.52
C LEU A 206 4.50 23.94 -5.85
N GLN A 207 5.50 23.95 -6.71
CA GLN A 207 5.47 24.58 -8.02
C GLN A 207 4.99 23.63 -9.15
N SER A 208 4.73 22.36 -8.85
CA SER A 208 4.25 21.41 -9.85
C SER A 208 2.92 21.85 -10.47
N ASN A 209 2.73 21.55 -11.74
CA ASN A 209 1.48 21.87 -12.46
C ASN A 209 0.28 21.14 -11.85
N LYS A 210 0.48 19.91 -11.37
CA LYS A 210 -0.52 19.09 -10.68
C LYS A 210 -1.10 19.86 -9.48
N ASN A 211 -0.23 20.42 -8.64
CA ASN A 211 -0.65 21.11 -7.42
C ASN A 211 -1.21 22.52 -7.69
N ARG A 212 -0.72 23.21 -8.72
CA ARG A 212 -1.21 24.55 -9.11
C ARG A 212 -2.64 24.52 -9.66
N LEU A 213 -3.00 23.47 -10.40
CA LEU A 213 -4.29 23.37 -11.07
C LEU A 213 -5.41 22.92 -10.13
N ASN A 214 -5.10 22.08 -9.16
CA ASN A 214 -6.12 21.43 -8.33
C ASN A 214 -6.34 22.12 -6.98
N GLY A 215 -5.40 22.93 -6.50
CA GLY A 215 -5.49 23.56 -5.18
C GLY A 215 -5.56 22.55 -4.02
N GLU A 216 -5.20 21.30 -4.30
CA GLU A 216 -5.30 20.18 -3.35
C GLU A 216 -4.11 20.14 -2.40
N VAL A 217 -4.31 19.47 -1.28
CA VAL A 217 -3.30 19.31 -0.23
C VAL A 217 -2.25 18.30 -0.70
N ILE A 218 -0.98 18.69 -0.61
CA ILE A 218 0.23 18.01 -1.14
C ILE A 218 0.56 16.67 -0.45
N ASN A 219 -0.30 16.17 0.42
CA ASN A 219 0.00 15.04 1.31
C ASN A 219 0.42 13.75 0.60
N ASP A 220 0.01 13.55 -0.65
CA ASP A 220 0.32 12.33 -1.38
C ASP A 220 1.58 12.43 -2.22
N ASP A 221 2.05 13.65 -2.55
CA ASP A 221 3.16 13.86 -3.46
C ASP A 221 4.52 13.91 -2.77
N ILE A 222 4.55 14.23 -1.47
CA ILE A 222 5.79 14.27 -0.70
C ILE A 222 5.59 13.75 0.72
N HIS A 223 6.41 12.78 1.10
CA HIS A 223 6.47 12.20 2.43
C HIS A 223 7.74 12.67 3.14
N ILE A 224 7.56 13.49 4.16
CA ILE A 224 8.65 14.06 4.93
C ILE A 224 8.75 13.37 6.29
N SER A 225 9.94 12.91 6.63
CA SER A 225 10.26 12.47 7.99
C SER A 225 11.23 13.45 8.64
N SER A 226 10.80 14.06 9.75
CA SER A 226 11.67 14.97 10.51
C SER A 226 12.74 14.19 11.28
N MET A 227 13.77 13.75 10.59
CA MET A 227 14.94 13.13 11.23
C MET A 227 15.81 14.14 11.98
N MET A 228 15.66 15.43 11.71
CA MET A 228 16.46 16.49 12.36
C MET A 228 16.18 16.61 13.86
N SER A 229 14.96 16.33 14.31
CA SER A 229 14.56 16.36 15.71
C SER A 229 14.97 15.12 16.52
N VAL A 230 15.43 14.08 15.86
CA VAL A 230 15.82 12.81 16.51
C VAL A 230 17.32 12.87 16.83
N MET A 231 17.66 12.88 18.12
CA MET A 231 19.07 12.89 18.56
C MET A 231 19.76 11.54 18.46
N ASP A 232 18.99 10.45 18.60
CA ASP A 232 19.49 9.09 18.55
C ASP A 232 19.78 8.65 17.11
N LEU A 233 21.05 8.33 16.84
CA LEU A 233 21.52 7.91 15.51
C LEU A 233 20.89 6.60 15.06
N GLU A 234 20.71 5.63 15.96
CA GLU A 234 20.14 4.34 15.64
C GLU A 234 18.67 4.48 15.24
N LYS A 235 17.93 5.32 15.96
CA LYS A 235 16.55 5.66 15.64
C LYS A 235 16.44 6.38 14.29
N LYS A 236 17.37 7.32 13.99
CA LYS A 236 17.45 7.96 12.67
C LYS A 236 17.63 6.94 11.55
N ASN A 237 18.59 6.04 11.71
CA ASN A 237 18.89 5.01 10.71
C ASN A 237 17.71 4.06 10.50
N ARG A 238 16.97 3.71 11.56
CA ARG A 238 15.77 2.90 11.45
C ARG A 238 14.65 3.61 10.66
N ILE A 239 14.43 4.89 10.91
CA ILE A 239 13.46 5.70 10.17
C ILE A 239 13.86 5.78 8.69
N ARG A 240 15.12 6.04 8.40
CA ARG A 240 15.67 6.14 7.04
C ARG A 240 15.49 4.83 6.27
N ARG A 241 15.84 3.70 6.86
CA ARG A 241 15.61 2.37 6.25
C ARG A 241 14.16 2.15 5.87
N LYS A 242 13.23 2.47 6.79
CA LYS A 242 11.79 2.35 6.51
C LYS A 242 11.33 3.21 5.34
N MET A 243 11.90 4.42 5.18
CA MET A 243 11.56 5.27 4.04
C MET A 243 12.14 4.71 2.73
N ILE A 244 13.37 4.22 2.74
CA ILE A 244 14.01 3.60 1.57
C ILE A 244 13.24 2.33 1.16
N GLU A 245 12.82 1.49 2.12
CA GLU A 245 12.02 0.29 1.87
C GLU A 245 10.66 0.59 1.20
N GLN A 246 10.15 1.80 1.34
CA GLN A 246 8.90 2.25 0.70
C GLN A 246 9.12 2.83 -0.72
N CYS A 247 10.35 2.85 -1.21
CA CYS A 247 10.70 3.42 -2.49
C CYS A 247 11.27 2.36 -3.44
N SER A 248 11.01 2.53 -4.73
CA SER A 248 11.60 1.70 -5.77
C SER A 248 12.98 2.18 -6.20
N SER A 249 13.27 3.46 -5.95
CA SER A 249 14.52 4.10 -6.36
C SER A 249 14.96 5.16 -5.35
N SER A 250 16.25 5.46 -5.37
CA SER A 250 16.83 6.52 -4.55
C SER A 250 17.67 7.45 -5.40
N ILE A 251 17.53 8.75 -5.15
CA ILE A 251 18.35 9.80 -5.76
C ILE A 251 19.17 10.45 -4.66
N ILE A 252 20.49 10.30 -4.75
CA ILE A 252 21.41 10.94 -3.84
C ILE A 252 21.95 12.20 -4.52
N VAL A 253 21.63 13.35 -3.94
CA VAL A 253 22.02 14.65 -4.47
C VAL A 253 23.02 15.29 -3.52
N PHE A 254 24.13 15.77 -4.08
CA PHE A 254 25.20 16.40 -3.28
C PHE A 254 25.65 15.50 -2.10
N GLY A 255 25.87 14.22 -2.40
CA GLY A 255 26.30 13.20 -1.45
C GLY A 255 27.73 13.38 -0.93
N TYR A 256 28.39 14.52 -1.19
CA TYR A 256 29.68 14.85 -0.70
C TYR A 256 29.60 15.27 0.77
N GLY A 257 29.62 14.29 1.64
CA GLY A 257 29.56 14.49 3.07
C GLY A 257 30.71 13.86 3.80
N LYS A 258 30.87 14.23 5.07
CA LYS A 258 31.81 13.54 5.98
C LYS A 258 31.46 12.06 5.98
N LYS A 259 32.49 11.20 6.11
CA LYS A 259 32.41 9.74 6.11
C LYS A 259 31.32 9.15 7.05
N ASP A 260 30.88 9.94 8.05
CA ASP A 260 29.83 9.59 9.03
C ASP A 260 28.51 10.32 8.78
N SER A 261 28.33 10.96 7.61
CA SER A 261 27.06 11.59 7.29
C SER A 261 26.00 10.54 6.97
N GLY A 262 24.75 10.86 7.28
CA GLY A 262 23.64 9.96 6.98
C GLY A 262 23.55 9.58 5.50
N THR A 263 23.85 10.52 4.61
CA THR A 263 23.87 10.31 3.15
C THR A 263 24.99 9.34 2.71
N TYR A 264 26.09 9.25 3.45
CA TYR A 264 27.16 8.28 3.18
C TYR A 264 26.75 6.84 3.56
N GLN A 265 25.86 6.71 4.53
CA GLN A 265 25.39 5.41 5.02
C GLN A 265 24.19 4.84 4.21
N GLU A 266 23.59 5.66 3.36
CA GLU A 266 22.51 5.31 2.43
C GLU A 266 23.03 4.65 1.16
#